data_7e9ee8c7f0107add1141f940d41aacd6
#
_entry.id   7e9ee8c7f0107add1141f940d41aacd6
#
_cell.length_a   1.000
_cell.length_b   1.000
_cell.length_c   1.000
_cell.angle_alpha   90.00
_cell.angle_beta   90.00
_cell.angle_gamma   90.00
#
_symmetry.space_group_name_H-M   'P 1'
#
loop_
_entity.id
_entity.type
_entity.pdbx_description
1 polymer ?
#
loop_
_entity_poly.entity_id
_entity_poly.type
_entity_poly.pdbx_seq_one_letter_code
_entity_poly.pdbx_strand_id
1 'polypeptide(L)'
;MSLYTERHGMRSPIERTYSISIKAYSRLFDCCSRYFEYLAWKYPVECPDGNGCCGLDFKKFSEDMEFEIPTLFRREGRIDKPQSIQFPFDEEPIDDEFDQYALIDLIEFVAQNIRDITQKRYHDFFRHNDLFFGGTNEIAEKFIEEINNTFQKAGLLYQLTTNLEVERIEETAILSEKIEKDIQAIKEPGLHELLIVAVQKHKSPYPDDQKDAVEKIWDAF
;
A
#
# COMPACT_ATOMS: atom_id res chain seq x y z
N MET A 1 15.58 2.92 -4.88
CA MET A 1 17.05 2.94 -4.62
C MET A 1 17.50 1.49 -4.49
N SER A 2 18.31 0.97 -5.42
CA SER A 2 18.81 -0.40 -5.38
C SER A 2 19.99 -0.49 -4.41
N LEU A 3 19.99 -1.51 -3.55
CA LEU A 3 21.05 -1.73 -2.57
C LEU A 3 22.32 -2.28 -3.26
N TYR A 4 23.48 -2.14 -2.60
CA TYR A 4 24.75 -2.65 -3.09
C TYR A 4 24.68 -4.14 -3.48
N THR A 5 24.11 -4.97 -2.62
CA THR A 5 24.00 -6.42 -2.83
C THR A 5 23.10 -6.79 -4.00
N GLU A 6 22.07 -6.00 -4.29
CA GLU A 6 21.19 -6.18 -5.46
C GLU A 6 21.93 -5.83 -6.75
N ARG A 7 22.65 -4.69 -6.76
CA ARG A 7 23.42 -4.25 -7.93
C ARG A 7 24.56 -5.21 -8.32
N HIS A 8 25.06 -5.95 -7.35
CA HIS A 8 26.16 -6.90 -7.56
C HIS A 8 25.72 -8.37 -7.58
N GLY A 9 24.40 -8.64 -7.66
CA GLY A 9 23.87 -10.00 -7.76
C GLY A 9 24.12 -10.89 -6.53
N MET A 10 24.46 -10.28 -5.38
CA MET A 10 24.70 -11.01 -4.12
C MET A 10 23.41 -11.30 -3.36
N ARG A 11 22.30 -10.72 -3.76
CA ARG A 11 20.99 -10.88 -3.18
C ARG A 11 19.98 -11.17 -4.28
N SER A 12 19.16 -12.20 -4.06
CA SER A 12 18.02 -12.46 -4.95
C SER A 12 17.07 -11.26 -4.98
N PRO A 13 16.48 -10.95 -6.13
CA PRO A 13 15.41 -9.97 -6.21
C PRO A 13 14.30 -10.30 -5.21
N ILE A 14 13.62 -9.28 -4.69
CA ILE A 14 12.46 -9.47 -3.83
C ILE A 14 11.36 -10.12 -4.66
N GLU A 15 10.85 -11.25 -4.18
CA GLU A 15 9.71 -11.91 -4.79
C GLU A 15 8.51 -10.99 -4.80
N ARG A 16 7.84 -10.90 -5.94
CA ARG A 16 6.65 -10.07 -6.10
C ARG A 16 5.40 -10.89 -5.79
N THR A 17 4.52 -10.35 -4.98
CA THR A 17 3.34 -11.07 -4.51
C THR A 17 2.19 -10.14 -4.17
N TYR A 18 0.97 -10.69 -4.15
CA TYR A 18 -0.21 -10.04 -3.58
C TYR A 18 -0.45 -10.45 -2.12
N SER A 19 0.32 -11.38 -1.59
CA SER A 19 0.19 -11.83 -0.21
C SER A 19 0.98 -10.91 0.72
N ILE A 20 0.30 -10.34 1.71
CA ILE A 20 0.89 -9.44 2.69
C ILE A 20 1.36 -10.28 3.88
N SER A 21 2.67 -10.39 4.08
CA SER A 21 3.23 -11.04 5.28
C SER A 21 3.02 -10.20 6.53
N ILE A 22 3.07 -10.81 7.73
CA ILE A 22 3.01 -10.09 9.03
C ILE A 22 3.98 -8.92 9.08
N LYS A 23 5.19 -9.11 8.59
CA LYS A 23 6.22 -8.06 8.56
C LYS A 23 5.85 -6.89 7.63
N ALA A 24 5.25 -7.19 6.49
CA ALA A 24 4.78 -6.17 5.55
C ALA A 24 3.56 -5.44 6.11
N TYR A 25 2.61 -6.19 6.72
CA TYR A 25 1.47 -5.64 7.42
C TYR A 25 1.89 -4.63 8.48
N SER A 26 2.79 -5.05 9.39
CA SER A 26 3.27 -4.19 10.47
C SER A 26 3.89 -2.89 9.94
N ARG A 27 4.65 -2.95 8.84
CA ARG A 27 5.24 -1.75 8.24
C ARG A 27 4.21 -0.82 7.59
N LEU A 28 3.23 -1.38 6.89
CA LEU A 28 2.15 -0.61 6.29
C LEU A 28 1.26 0.02 7.36
N PHE A 29 0.94 -0.74 8.41
CA PHE A 29 0.20 -0.22 9.57
C PHE A 29 0.95 0.92 10.27
N ASP A 30 2.25 0.77 10.52
CA ASP A 30 3.08 1.83 11.08
C ASP A 30 3.14 3.07 10.17
N CYS A 31 3.06 2.87 8.84
CA CYS A 31 2.91 3.96 7.90
C CYS A 31 1.56 4.68 8.12
N CYS A 32 0.45 3.96 8.13
CA CYS A 32 -0.88 4.54 8.39
C CYS A 32 -0.94 5.27 9.73
N SER A 33 -0.39 4.67 10.79
CA SER A 33 -0.48 5.22 12.16
C SER A 33 0.21 6.58 12.31
N ARG A 34 1.25 6.88 11.54
CA ARG A 34 1.88 8.19 11.51
C ARG A 34 0.97 9.30 10.99
N TYR A 35 -0.05 8.93 10.23
CA TYR A 35 -1.01 9.86 9.65
C TYR A 35 -2.32 9.96 10.45
N PHE A 36 -2.50 9.22 11.53
CA PHE A 36 -3.74 9.25 12.31
C PHE A 36 -4.04 10.62 12.92
N GLU A 37 -3.04 11.44 13.28
CA GLU A 37 -3.28 12.81 13.77
C GLU A 37 -4.08 13.64 12.75
N TYR A 38 -3.88 13.40 11.46
CA TYR A 38 -4.57 14.11 10.37
C TYR A 38 -6.04 13.67 10.19
N LEU A 39 -6.50 12.64 10.93
CA LEU A 39 -7.90 12.24 11.03
C LEU A 39 -8.65 13.00 12.15
N ALA A 40 -7.96 13.80 12.95
CA ALA A 40 -8.57 14.49 14.10
C ALA A 40 -9.69 15.46 13.72
N TRP A 41 -9.75 15.94 12.47
CA TRP A 41 -10.87 16.73 11.99
C TRP A 41 -12.18 15.93 11.93
N LYS A 42 -12.10 14.60 11.67
CA LYS A 42 -13.25 13.68 11.60
C LYS A 42 -13.57 13.11 12.98
N TYR A 43 -12.55 12.86 13.79
CA TYR A 43 -12.64 12.32 15.15
C TYR A 43 -11.95 13.24 16.16
N PRO A 44 -12.49 14.44 16.40
CA PRO A 44 -11.85 15.43 17.26
C PRO A 44 -11.94 15.06 18.73
N VAL A 45 -10.83 15.22 19.46
CA VAL A 45 -10.86 15.56 20.87
C VAL A 45 -11.08 17.05 20.95
N GLU A 46 -12.23 17.47 21.48
CA GLU A 46 -12.57 18.89 21.61
C GLU A 46 -11.72 19.55 22.72
N CYS A 47 -11.30 20.77 22.47
CA CYS A 47 -10.68 21.58 23.52
C CYS A 47 -11.72 21.84 24.63
N PRO A 48 -11.33 21.79 25.93
CA PRO A 48 -12.24 22.04 27.04
C PRO A 48 -12.93 23.41 27.03
N ASP A 49 -12.43 24.38 26.28
CA ASP A 49 -13.08 25.68 26.06
C ASP A 49 -14.12 25.67 24.91
N GLY A 50 -14.28 24.55 24.23
CA GLY A 50 -15.20 24.37 23.11
C GLY A 50 -14.79 25.03 21.79
N ASN A 51 -13.56 25.57 21.69
CA ASN A 51 -13.17 26.40 20.55
C ASN A 51 -12.14 25.74 19.60
N GLY A 52 -11.87 24.44 19.73
CA GLY A 52 -10.86 23.81 18.88
C GLY A 52 -10.78 22.30 19.01
N CYS A 53 -10.02 21.70 18.10
CA CYS A 53 -9.63 20.30 18.13
C CYS A 53 -8.21 20.19 18.69
N CYS A 54 -8.00 19.41 19.75
CA CYS A 54 -6.68 19.22 20.35
C CYS A 54 -6.04 17.87 20.07
N GLY A 55 -6.65 17.04 19.25
CA GLY A 55 -6.09 15.76 18.82
C GLY A 55 -7.11 14.77 18.30
N LEU A 56 -6.66 13.57 17.99
CA LEU A 56 -7.50 12.46 17.55
C LEU A 56 -8.13 11.75 18.75
N ASP A 57 -9.46 11.61 18.77
CA ASP A 57 -10.18 10.68 19.64
C ASP A 57 -9.98 9.25 19.10
N PHE A 58 -8.90 8.62 19.55
CA PHE A 58 -8.54 7.28 19.08
C PHE A 58 -9.58 6.22 19.45
N LYS A 59 -10.33 6.42 20.55
CA LYS A 59 -11.37 5.50 20.95
C LYS A 59 -12.53 5.54 19.95
N LYS A 60 -13.00 6.72 19.64
CA LYS A 60 -14.10 6.95 18.67
C LYS A 60 -13.70 6.48 17.26
N PHE A 61 -12.45 6.77 16.85
CA PHE A 61 -11.88 6.25 15.60
C PHE A 61 -11.86 4.72 15.59
N SER A 62 -11.42 4.08 16.67
CA SER A 62 -11.32 2.62 16.74
C SER A 62 -12.71 1.94 16.74
N GLU A 63 -13.70 2.54 17.41
CA GLU A 63 -15.08 2.07 17.41
C GLU A 63 -15.72 2.18 16.01
N ASP A 64 -15.46 3.28 15.30
CA ASP A 64 -15.96 3.49 13.93
C ASP A 64 -15.32 2.47 12.96
N MET A 65 -14.01 2.22 13.09
CA MET A 65 -13.32 1.21 12.29
C MET A 65 -13.78 -0.22 12.60
N GLU A 66 -14.33 -0.49 13.77
CA GLU A 66 -14.93 -1.79 14.08
C GLU A 66 -16.19 -2.03 13.24
N PHE A 67 -16.89 -0.97 12.92
CA PHE A 67 -18.09 -1.01 12.10
C PHE A 67 -17.75 -1.03 10.60
N GLU A 68 -16.83 -0.15 10.17
CA GLU A 68 -16.46 0.01 8.75
C GLU A 68 -15.58 -1.13 8.24
N ILE A 69 -14.63 -1.62 9.08
CA ILE A 69 -13.67 -2.68 8.73
C ILE A 69 -13.66 -3.74 9.85
N PRO A 70 -14.67 -4.62 9.92
CA PRO A 70 -14.84 -5.55 11.05
C PRO A 70 -13.68 -6.52 11.25
N THR A 71 -12.98 -6.89 10.16
CA THR A 71 -11.86 -7.85 10.18
C THR A 71 -10.49 -7.18 10.40
N LEU A 72 -10.46 -5.86 10.60
CA LEU A 72 -9.22 -5.16 10.91
C LEU A 72 -8.61 -5.67 12.21
N PHE A 73 -7.32 -5.97 12.16
CA PHE A 73 -6.62 -6.55 13.31
C PHE A 73 -6.69 -5.64 14.54
N ARG A 74 -7.05 -6.24 15.67
CA ARG A 74 -7.18 -5.57 16.97
C ARG A 74 -6.50 -6.38 18.05
N ARG A 75 -5.97 -5.66 19.02
CA ARG A 75 -5.45 -6.24 20.28
C ARG A 75 -6.09 -5.49 21.44
N GLU A 76 -6.69 -6.23 22.35
CA GLU A 76 -7.39 -5.65 23.51
C GLU A 76 -8.44 -4.57 23.13
N GLY A 77 -9.16 -4.80 22.02
CA GLY A 77 -10.19 -3.89 21.51
C GLY A 77 -9.69 -2.63 20.81
N ARG A 78 -8.38 -2.49 20.60
CA ARG A 78 -7.76 -1.37 19.87
C ARG A 78 -7.21 -1.83 18.53
N ILE A 79 -7.29 -0.97 17.53
CA ILE A 79 -6.61 -1.19 16.26
C ILE A 79 -5.12 -1.33 16.51
N ASP A 80 -4.54 -2.41 16.02
CA ASP A 80 -3.13 -2.75 16.21
C ASP A 80 -2.62 -3.55 15.00
N LYS A 81 -1.38 -3.99 15.07
CA LYS A 81 -0.72 -4.81 14.06
C LYS A 81 -0.46 -6.24 14.58
N PRO A 82 -0.56 -7.24 13.71
CA PRO A 82 -0.24 -8.61 14.06
C PRO A 82 1.26 -8.77 14.37
N GLN A 83 1.59 -9.70 15.22
CA GLN A 83 2.96 -10.01 15.63
C GLN A 83 3.25 -11.49 15.43
N SER A 84 4.49 -11.79 15.10
CA SER A 84 5.05 -13.14 15.17
C SER A 84 5.78 -13.28 16.49
N ILE A 85 5.36 -14.24 17.33
CA ILE A 85 5.96 -14.49 18.63
C ILE A 85 6.87 -15.70 18.51
N GLN A 86 8.17 -15.49 18.73
CA GLN A 86 9.16 -16.56 18.82
C GLN A 86 9.39 -16.91 20.29
N PHE A 87 9.19 -18.17 20.64
CA PHE A 87 9.51 -18.69 21.97
C PHE A 87 10.96 -19.13 22.05
N PRO A 88 11.66 -18.88 23.20
CA PRO A 88 13.09 -19.19 23.35
C PRO A 88 13.42 -20.69 23.51
N PHE A 89 12.44 -21.60 23.52
CA PHE A 89 12.63 -23.02 23.81
C PHE A 89 11.96 -23.92 22.76
N ASP A 90 12.48 -23.97 21.54
CA ASP A 90 12.09 -24.93 20.47
C ASP A 90 10.57 -25.10 20.20
N GLU A 91 9.73 -24.21 20.70
CA GLU A 91 8.31 -24.14 20.34
C GLU A 91 8.13 -23.47 19.00
N GLU A 92 7.16 -23.94 18.22
CA GLU A 92 6.85 -23.30 16.94
C GLU A 92 6.43 -21.84 17.17
N PRO A 93 6.89 -20.90 16.31
CA PRO A 93 6.47 -19.51 16.42
C PRO A 93 4.95 -19.41 16.24
N ILE A 94 4.29 -18.66 17.10
CA ILE A 94 2.88 -18.36 16.95
C ILE A 94 2.77 -17.05 16.17
N ASP A 95 2.14 -17.13 15.00
CA ASP A 95 1.81 -15.96 14.20
C ASP A 95 0.34 -15.58 14.43
N ASP A 96 0.08 -14.30 14.67
CA ASP A 96 -1.28 -13.80 14.73
C ASP A 96 -1.97 -13.97 13.36
N GLU A 97 -3.20 -14.49 13.38
CA GLU A 97 -4.05 -14.50 12.18
C GLU A 97 -4.55 -13.09 11.90
N PHE A 98 -4.56 -12.70 10.63
CA PHE A 98 -5.03 -11.38 10.20
C PHE A 98 -5.63 -11.42 8.80
N ASP A 99 -6.54 -10.49 8.53
CA ASP A 99 -7.06 -10.23 7.20
C ASP A 99 -6.20 -9.16 6.52
N GLN A 100 -5.51 -9.55 5.45
CA GLN A 100 -4.68 -8.62 4.67
C GLN A 100 -5.50 -7.56 3.95
N TYR A 101 -6.75 -7.88 3.57
CA TYR A 101 -7.62 -6.95 2.85
C TYR A 101 -8.17 -5.86 3.77
N ALA A 102 -8.41 -6.17 5.04
CA ALA A 102 -8.75 -5.17 6.04
C ALA A 102 -7.68 -4.09 6.21
N LEU A 103 -6.39 -4.45 6.04
CA LEU A 103 -5.32 -3.45 6.00
C LEU A 103 -5.39 -2.59 4.73
N ILE A 104 -5.73 -3.17 3.58
CA ILE A 104 -5.93 -2.40 2.33
C ILE A 104 -7.06 -1.40 2.52
N ASP A 105 -8.20 -1.82 3.09
CA ASP A 105 -9.33 -0.94 3.39
C ASP A 105 -8.93 0.18 4.36
N LEU A 106 -8.10 -0.12 5.38
CA LEU A 106 -7.57 0.91 6.28
C LEU A 106 -6.68 1.92 5.54
N ILE A 107 -5.85 1.48 4.61
CA ILE A 107 -5.00 2.37 3.80
C ILE A 107 -5.88 3.33 2.98
N GLU A 108 -6.91 2.83 2.30
CA GLU A 108 -7.84 3.65 1.55
C GLU A 108 -8.62 4.60 2.46
N PHE A 109 -9.12 4.09 3.59
CA PHE A 109 -9.81 4.92 4.57
C PHE A 109 -8.95 6.09 5.06
N VAL A 110 -7.69 5.83 5.41
CA VAL A 110 -6.76 6.88 5.84
C VAL A 110 -6.53 7.87 4.70
N ALA A 111 -6.21 7.38 3.49
CA ALA A 111 -5.98 8.23 2.32
C ALA A 111 -7.14 9.21 2.05
N GLN A 112 -8.37 8.70 2.11
CA GLN A 112 -9.59 9.47 1.82
C GLN A 112 -9.99 10.45 2.92
N ASN A 113 -9.55 10.21 4.16
CA ASN A 113 -10.02 10.96 5.32
C ASN A 113 -8.95 11.83 6.00
N ILE A 114 -7.68 11.79 5.63
CA ILE A 114 -6.67 12.70 6.17
C ILE A 114 -6.84 14.11 5.60
N ARG A 115 -6.55 15.12 6.42
CA ARG A 115 -6.54 16.54 6.02
C ARG A 115 -5.32 17.25 6.54
N ASP A 116 -4.82 18.21 5.77
CA ASP A 116 -3.68 19.03 6.16
C ASP A 116 -3.98 19.80 7.45
N ILE A 117 -3.03 19.76 8.39
CA ILE A 117 -3.02 20.64 9.55
C ILE A 117 -2.31 21.92 9.12
N THR A 118 -3.08 22.97 8.90
CA THR A 118 -2.56 24.26 8.41
C THR A 118 -1.91 25.09 9.51
N GLN A 119 -2.37 24.91 10.74
CA GLN A 119 -1.85 25.62 11.88
C GLN A 119 -1.97 24.78 13.16
N LYS A 120 -0.93 24.84 14.00
CA LYS A 120 -0.95 24.37 15.40
C LYS A 120 -0.76 25.59 16.28
N ARG A 121 -1.75 25.88 17.15
CA ARG A 121 -1.66 27.00 18.09
C ARG A 121 -1.61 26.45 19.51
N TYR A 122 -0.52 26.75 20.24
CA TYR A 122 -0.38 26.31 21.60
C TYR A 122 -1.36 27.03 22.52
N HIS A 123 -2.07 26.25 23.34
CA HIS A 123 -3.04 26.70 24.31
C HIS A 123 -2.46 26.58 25.72
N ASP A 124 -1.91 27.66 26.26
CA ASP A 124 -1.12 27.67 27.50
C ASP A 124 -1.91 27.12 28.71
N PHE A 125 -3.17 27.50 28.83
CA PHE A 125 -4.00 27.11 29.98
C PHE A 125 -4.23 25.60 30.06
N PHE A 126 -4.51 24.96 28.91
CA PHE A 126 -4.75 23.51 28.82
C PHE A 126 -3.53 22.70 28.42
N ARG A 127 -2.40 23.34 28.11
CA ARG A 127 -1.12 22.72 27.76
C ARG A 127 -1.19 21.74 26.58
N HIS A 128 -1.95 22.07 25.55
CA HIS A 128 -2.02 21.34 24.30
C HIS A 128 -1.94 22.27 23.08
N ASN A 129 -1.88 21.69 21.89
CA ASN A 129 -2.00 22.45 20.65
C ASN A 129 -3.43 22.32 20.10
N ASP A 130 -4.05 23.44 19.76
CA ASP A 130 -5.25 23.46 18.94
C ASP A 130 -4.85 23.25 17.48
N LEU A 131 -5.52 22.30 16.81
CA LEU A 131 -5.27 21.94 15.42
C LEU A 131 -6.28 22.62 14.52
N PHE A 132 -5.80 23.28 13.47
CA PHE A 132 -6.62 23.87 12.43
C PHE A 132 -6.38 23.15 11.12
N PHE A 133 -7.46 22.74 10.47
CA PHE A 133 -7.39 21.96 9.24
C PHE A 133 -7.74 22.81 8.04
N GLY A 134 -7.10 22.53 6.91
CA GLY A 134 -7.34 23.22 5.63
C GLY A 134 -6.96 22.36 4.44
N GLY A 135 -7.23 22.83 3.25
CA GLY A 135 -7.23 21.96 2.10
C GLY A 135 -6.19 22.28 1.03
N THR A 136 -4.94 21.82 1.18
CA THR A 136 -3.99 21.72 0.04
C THR A 136 -3.81 20.30 -0.45
N ASN A 137 -4.24 19.29 0.29
CA ASN A 137 -4.02 17.85 0.04
C ASN A 137 -2.54 17.41 0.00
N GLU A 138 -1.61 18.23 0.45
CA GLU A 138 -0.18 17.88 0.49
C GLU A 138 0.10 16.66 1.36
N ILE A 139 -0.68 16.49 2.44
CA ILE A 139 -0.52 15.34 3.32
C ILE A 139 -0.97 14.04 2.66
N ALA A 140 -2.02 14.09 1.82
CA ALA A 140 -2.48 12.94 1.07
C ALA A 140 -1.44 12.52 0.01
N GLU A 141 -0.82 13.46 -0.69
CA GLU A 141 0.25 13.17 -1.65
C GLU A 141 1.46 12.50 -0.97
N LYS A 142 1.87 13.00 0.20
CA LYS A 142 2.95 12.40 1.00
C LYS A 142 2.58 10.98 1.48
N PHE A 143 1.34 10.78 1.89
CA PHE A 143 0.85 9.46 2.29
C PHE A 143 0.88 8.48 1.12
N ILE A 144 0.39 8.87 -0.07
CA ILE A 144 0.43 8.06 -1.28
C ILE A 144 1.87 7.65 -1.61
N GLU A 145 2.80 8.61 -1.60
CA GLU A 145 4.21 8.33 -1.87
C GLU A 145 4.80 7.33 -0.86
N GLU A 146 4.52 7.51 0.43
CA GLU A 146 5.07 6.67 1.49
C GLU A 146 4.51 5.25 1.47
N ILE A 147 3.20 5.08 1.23
CA ILE A 147 2.55 3.78 1.06
C ILE A 147 3.10 3.06 -0.17
N ASN A 148 3.18 3.73 -1.31
CA ASN A 148 3.69 3.13 -2.55
C ASN A 148 5.17 2.72 -2.43
N ASN A 149 5.99 3.53 -1.78
CA ASN A 149 7.36 3.17 -1.45
C ASN A 149 7.44 1.93 -0.52
N THR A 150 6.48 1.78 0.38
CA THR A 150 6.41 0.63 1.29
C THR A 150 5.96 -0.62 0.55
N PHE A 151 4.95 -0.55 -0.31
CA PHE A 151 4.53 -1.64 -1.20
C PHE A 151 5.71 -2.12 -2.05
N GLN A 152 6.40 -1.21 -2.72
CA GLN A 152 7.55 -1.53 -3.58
C GLN A 152 8.68 -2.22 -2.80
N LYS A 153 9.04 -1.71 -1.61
CA LYS A 153 10.10 -2.29 -0.76
C LYS A 153 9.73 -3.65 -0.19
N ALA A 154 8.44 -3.92 -0.02
CA ALA A 154 7.93 -5.22 0.44
C ALA A 154 7.73 -6.21 -0.71
N GLY A 155 7.91 -5.82 -1.98
CA GLY A 155 7.62 -6.64 -3.15
C GLY A 155 6.13 -6.83 -3.41
N LEU A 156 5.28 -5.98 -2.84
CA LEU A 156 3.84 -6.08 -2.99
C LEU A 156 3.38 -5.45 -4.31
N LEU A 157 2.50 -6.17 -5.01
CA LEU A 157 1.92 -5.76 -6.29
C LEU A 157 0.63 -4.95 -6.10
N TYR A 158 0.74 -3.90 -5.28
CA TYR A 158 -0.33 -2.93 -5.02
C TYR A 158 0.18 -1.51 -5.25
N GLN A 159 -0.73 -0.63 -5.60
CA GLN A 159 -0.48 0.80 -5.74
C GLN A 159 -1.66 1.59 -5.19
N LEU A 160 -1.40 2.53 -4.30
CA LEU A 160 -2.37 3.56 -3.92
C LEU A 160 -2.33 4.67 -4.97
N THR A 161 -3.46 4.87 -5.66
CA THR A 161 -3.59 5.81 -6.76
C THR A 161 -3.88 7.23 -6.29
N THR A 162 -3.82 8.19 -7.20
CA THR A 162 -4.25 9.58 -6.93
C THR A 162 -5.76 9.72 -6.68
N ASN A 163 -6.54 8.70 -7.04
CA ASN A 163 -7.96 8.62 -6.72
C ASN A 163 -8.20 8.13 -5.28
N LEU A 164 -7.13 7.87 -4.51
CA LEU A 164 -7.16 7.39 -3.13
C LEU A 164 -7.73 5.96 -2.99
N GLU A 165 -7.55 5.16 -4.03
CA GLU A 165 -7.94 3.76 -4.11
C GLU A 165 -6.70 2.89 -4.32
N VAL A 166 -6.68 1.69 -3.72
CA VAL A 166 -5.59 0.73 -3.88
C VAL A 166 -5.90 -0.22 -5.03
N GLU A 167 -5.09 -0.17 -6.06
CA GLU A 167 -5.21 -1.03 -7.22
C GLU A 167 -4.13 -2.13 -7.20
N ARG A 168 -4.45 -3.28 -7.80
CA ARG A 168 -3.47 -4.32 -8.08
C ARG A 168 -2.67 -3.95 -9.31
N ILE A 169 -1.34 -4.04 -9.20
CA ILE A 169 -0.46 -3.89 -10.34
C ILE A 169 -0.38 -5.25 -11.02
N GLU A 170 -0.90 -5.39 -12.21
CA GLU A 170 -0.73 -6.62 -12.98
C GLU A 170 0.76 -6.80 -13.32
N GLU A 171 1.32 -7.95 -12.99
CA GLU A 171 2.70 -8.31 -13.37
C GLU A 171 2.94 -8.19 -14.87
N THR A 172 1.90 -8.47 -15.65
CA THR A 172 1.88 -8.29 -17.10
C THR A 172 2.17 -6.87 -17.54
N ALA A 173 1.77 -5.84 -16.79
CA ALA A 173 2.05 -4.44 -17.15
C ALA A 173 3.56 -4.10 -17.03
N ILE A 174 4.22 -4.60 -15.98
CA ILE A 174 5.67 -4.37 -15.77
C ILE A 174 6.50 -5.25 -16.70
N LEU A 175 6.07 -6.50 -16.91
CA LEU A 175 6.70 -7.40 -17.89
C LEU A 175 6.53 -6.84 -19.30
N SER A 176 5.37 -6.24 -19.63
CA SER A 176 5.12 -5.71 -20.96
C SER A 176 5.98 -4.52 -21.31
N GLU A 177 6.27 -3.58 -20.40
CA GLU A 177 7.19 -2.48 -20.69
C GLU A 177 8.63 -2.97 -20.97
N LYS A 178 9.08 -3.97 -20.22
CA LYS A 178 10.42 -4.56 -20.45
C LYS A 178 10.43 -5.37 -21.74
N ILE A 179 9.42 -6.21 -21.96
CA ILE A 179 9.27 -7.01 -23.18
C ILE A 179 9.15 -6.10 -24.41
N GLU A 180 8.36 -5.02 -24.34
CA GLU A 180 8.24 -4.04 -25.42
C GLU A 180 9.59 -3.38 -25.76
N LYS A 181 10.38 -3.01 -24.75
CA LYS A 181 11.74 -2.49 -24.96
C LYS A 181 12.69 -3.53 -25.56
N ASP A 182 12.59 -4.77 -25.08
CA ASP A 182 13.44 -5.87 -25.57
C ASP A 182 13.05 -6.23 -27.02
N ILE A 183 11.73 -6.24 -27.35
CA ILE A 183 11.24 -6.46 -28.72
C ILE A 183 11.70 -5.34 -29.67
N GLN A 184 11.66 -4.07 -29.22
CA GLN A 184 12.15 -2.94 -30.04
C GLN A 184 13.65 -3.04 -30.33
N ALA A 185 14.43 -3.74 -29.53
CA ALA A 185 15.85 -3.99 -29.76
C ALA A 185 16.14 -5.10 -30.79
N ILE A 186 15.12 -5.90 -31.15
CA ILE A 186 15.26 -7.00 -32.12
C ILE A 186 15.34 -6.43 -33.54
N LYS A 187 16.41 -6.76 -34.24
CA LYS A 187 16.70 -6.27 -35.60
C LYS A 187 16.10 -7.11 -36.72
N GLU A 188 15.66 -8.33 -36.42
CA GLU A 188 15.07 -9.23 -37.39
C GLU A 188 13.58 -8.93 -37.62
N PRO A 189 13.16 -8.44 -38.79
CA PRO A 189 11.82 -7.93 -39.01
C PRO A 189 10.71 -8.97 -38.78
N GLY A 190 10.92 -10.21 -39.20
CA GLY A 190 9.93 -11.29 -39.04
C GLY A 190 9.70 -11.68 -37.59
N LEU A 191 10.78 -11.79 -36.80
CA LEU A 191 10.71 -12.11 -35.38
C LEU A 191 10.10 -10.93 -34.58
N HIS A 192 10.48 -9.70 -34.91
CA HIS A 192 9.91 -8.51 -34.30
C HIS A 192 8.39 -8.44 -34.46
N GLU A 193 7.89 -8.68 -35.67
CA GLU A 193 6.45 -8.60 -35.99
C GLU A 193 5.66 -9.70 -35.29
N LEU A 194 6.19 -10.95 -35.24
CA LEU A 194 5.57 -12.07 -34.52
C LEU A 194 5.44 -11.79 -33.01
N LEU A 195 6.49 -11.23 -32.39
CA LEU A 195 6.50 -10.94 -30.96
C LEU A 195 5.57 -9.78 -30.60
N ILE A 196 5.46 -8.74 -31.44
CA ILE A 196 4.46 -7.66 -31.25
C ILE A 196 3.04 -8.23 -31.26
N VAL A 197 2.72 -9.07 -32.25
CA VAL A 197 1.40 -9.68 -32.36
C VAL A 197 1.12 -10.59 -31.16
N ALA A 198 2.11 -11.38 -30.73
CA ALA A 198 1.99 -12.23 -29.55
C ALA A 198 1.68 -11.44 -28.28
N VAL A 199 2.39 -10.33 -28.01
CA VAL A 199 2.14 -9.46 -26.86
C VAL A 199 0.76 -8.81 -26.93
N GLN A 200 0.33 -8.34 -28.10
CA GLN A 200 -1.00 -7.77 -28.27
C GLN A 200 -2.12 -8.78 -28.00
N LYS A 201 -1.97 -10.02 -28.48
CA LYS A 201 -2.93 -11.09 -28.24
C LYS A 201 -2.94 -11.56 -26.79
N HIS A 202 -1.80 -11.60 -26.13
CA HIS A 202 -1.70 -11.92 -24.71
C HIS A 202 -2.44 -10.90 -23.81
N LYS A 203 -2.47 -9.64 -24.22
CA LYS A 203 -3.22 -8.55 -23.53
C LYS A 203 -4.75 -8.61 -23.78
N SER A 204 -5.20 -9.45 -24.71
CA SER A 204 -6.63 -9.59 -25.00
C SER A 204 -7.37 -10.26 -23.83
N PRO A 205 -8.58 -9.82 -23.49
CA PRO A 205 -9.40 -10.46 -22.46
C PRO A 205 -9.97 -11.80 -22.89
N TYR A 206 -9.79 -12.19 -24.15
CA TYR A 206 -10.37 -13.42 -24.70
C TYR A 206 -9.38 -14.59 -24.59
N PRO A 207 -9.79 -15.75 -23.98
CA PRO A 207 -8.94 -16.92 -23.80
C PRO A 207 -8.35 -17.48 -25.10
N ASP A 208 -9.09 -17.39 -26.20
CA ASP A 208 -8.64 -17.86 -27.51
C ASP A 208 -7.47 -17.01 -28.05
N ASP A 209 -7.50 -15.70 -27.85
CA ASP A 209 -6.40 -14.82 -28.21
C ASP A 209 -5.14 -15.10 -27.38
N GLN A 210 -5.30 -15.39 -26.07
CA GLN A 210 -4.18 -15.73 -25.19
C GLN A 210 -3.53 -17.05 -25.61
N LYS A 211 -4.31 -18.03 -26.06
CA LYS A 211 -3.81 -19.29 -26.62
C LYS A 211 -3.03 -19.06 -27.91
N ASP A 212 -3.60 -18.27 -28.81
CA ASP A 212 -2.96 -17.88 -30.09
C ASP A 212 -1.66 -17.09 -29.87
N ALA A 213 -1.57 -16.30 -28.77
CA ALA A 213 -0.34 -15.61 -28.37
C ALA A 213 0.78 -16.59 -28.04
N VAL A 214 0.49 -17.67 -27.30
CA VAL A 214 1.45 -18.72 -26.97
C VAL A 214 1.93 -19.46 -28.23
N GLU A 215 1.02 -19.80 -29.14
CA GLU A 215 1.38 -20.44 -30.43
C GLU A 215 2.34 -19.57 -31.24
N LYS A 216 2.06 -18.25 -31.32
CA LYS A 216 2.97 -17.31 -32.05
C LYS A 216 4.36 -17.14 -31.40
N ILE A 217 4.45 -17.26 -30.08
CA ILE A 217 5.76 -17.28 -29.40
C ILE A 217 6.53 -18.53 -29.79
N TRP A 218 5.86 -19.70 -29.86
CA TRP A 218 6.50 -20.94 -30.30
C TRP A 218 6.95 -20.90 -31.76
N ASP A 219 6.20 -20.24 -32.64
CA ASP A 219 6.55 -20.09 -34.05
C ASP A 219 7.77 -19.17 -34.26
N ALA A 220 8.09 -18.36 -33.25
CA ALA A 220 9.23 -17.41 -33.27
C ALA A 220 10.57 -18.06 -32.88
N PHE A 221 10.54 -19.28 -32.32
CA PHE A 221 11.74 -20.06 -31.92
C PHE A 221 11.97 -21.27 -32.78
#